data_cb40abbe23d171f6010fdf4c2ebb36da
#
_entry.id   cb40abbe23d171f6010fdf4c2ebb36da
#
_cell.length_a   1.000
_cell.length_b   1.000
_cell.length_c   1.000
_cell.angle_alpha   90.00
_cell.angle_beta   90.00
_cell.angle_gamma   90.00
#
_symmetry.space_group_name_H-M   'P 1'
#
loop_
_entity.id
_entity.type
_entity.pdbx_description
1 polymer ?
#
loop_
_entity_poly.entity_id
_entity_poly.type
_entity_poly.pdbx_seq_one_letter_code
_entity_poly.pdbx_strand_id
1 'polypeptide(L)'
;MIEKIILDWLGAKLDVSVYLEEPKNPPKEYVLIDKLGSAENDFITSAPIAVQSYSASLYGAAELNAKVKKAMSESVSQGDICRCACTSDYNYTDTETKRYRYQAVFDVTYYDEE
;
A
#
# COMPACT_ATOMS: atom_id res chain seq x y z
N MET A 1 -11.77 -4.74 8.40
CA MET A 1 -11.60 -4.17 7.06
C MET A 1 -10.11 -4.11 6.75
N ILE A 2 -9.72 -4.77 5.67
CA ILE A 2 -8.29 -4.95 5.37
C ILE A 2 -7.56 -3.63 5.12
N GLU A 3 -8.22 -2.67 4.47
CA GLU A 3 -7.60 -1.37 4.20
C GLU A 3 -7.20 -0.68 5.50
N LYS A 4 -8.05 -0.76 6.51
CA LYS A 4 -7.75 -0.16 7.82
C LYS A 4 -6.59 -0.85 8.51
N ILE A 5 -6.53 -2.18 8.40
CA ILE A 5 -5.44 -2.95 8.98
C ILE A 5 -4.12 -2.54 8.35
N ILE A 6 -4.09 -2.41 7.03
CA ILE A 6 -2.89 -2.00 6.32
C ILE A 6 -2.54 -0.55 6.61
N LEU A 7 -3.56 0.33 6.69
CA LEU A 7 -3.37 1.73 7.04
C LEU A 7 -2.64 1.86 8.38
N ASP A 8 -3.12 1.13 9.39
CA ASP A 8 -2.54 1.18 10.72
C ASP A 8 -1.13 0.59 10.74
N TRP A 9 -0.93 -0.51 10.01
CA TRP A 9 0.38 -1.16 9.93
C TRP A 9 1.42 -0.26 9.27
N LEU A 10 1.10 0.28 8.09
CA LEU A 10 2.02 1.15 7.37
C LEU A 10 2.24 2.46 8.13
N GLY A 11 1.19 3.00 8.76
CA GLY A 11 1.31 4.20 9.57
C GLY A 11 2.29 4.03 10.73
N ALA A 12 2.37 2.83 11.28
CA ALA A 12 3.30 2.53 12.37
C ALA A 12 4.73 2.27 11.87
N LYS A 13 4.87 1.83 10.63
CA LYS A 13 6.18 1.42 10.09
C LYS A 13 6.86 2.49 9.26
N LEU A 14 6.11 3.42 8.71
CA LEU A 14 6.65 4.46 7.84
C LEU A 14 6.67 5.82 8.53
N ASP A 15 7.58 6.67 8.09
CA ASP A 15 7.71 8.04 8.63
C ASP A 15 6.85 9.05 7.89
N VAL A 16 6.00 8.60 7.00
CA VAL A 16 5.15 9.48 6.19
C VAL A 16 3.69 9.19 6.47
N SER A 17 2.83 10.13 6.12
CA SER A 17 1.39 9.94 6.27
C SER A 17 0.87 8.90 5.29
N VAL A 18 -0.09 8.10 5.73
CA VAL A 18 -0.71 7.06 4.93
C VAL A 18 -2.20 7.34 4.87
N TYR A 19 -2.78 7.25 3.68
CA TYR A 19 -4.18 7.59 3.44
C TYR A 19 -4.90 6.48 2.69
N LEU A 20 -6.20 6.40 2.89
CA LEU A 20 -7.09 5.54 2.09
C LEU A 20 -7.72 6.31 0.94
N GLU A 21 -7.63 7.61 0.99
CA GLU A 21 -8.24 8.50 0.01
C GLU A 21 -7.33 9.72 -0.15
N GLU A 22 -7.20 10.21 -1.36
CA GLU A 22 -6.34 11.34 -1.67
C GLU A 22 -6.72 12.54 -0.81
N PRO A 23 -5.81 13.07 0.00
CA PRO A 23 -6.14 14.24 0.83
C PRO A 23 -6.24 15.49 -0.02
N LYS A 24 -6.99 16.47 0.47
CA LYS A 24 -7.24 17.72 -0.25
C LYS A 24 -5.95 18.50 -0.50
N ASN A 25 -5.09 18.57 0.52
CA ASN A 25 -3.80 19.25 0.40
C ASN A 25 -2.72 18.25 0.81
N PRO A 26 -2.29 17.37 -0.10
CA PRO A 26 -1.35 16.32 0.28
C PRO A 26 0.03 16.87 0.62
N PRO A 27 0.73 16.26 1.57
CA PRO A 27 2.12 16.60 1.83
C PRO A 27 2.99 16.17 0.64
N LYS A 28 4.26 16.57 0.66
CA LYS A 28 5.18 16.21 -0.44
C LYS A 28 5.42 14.71 -0.51
N GLU A 29 5.48 14.05 0.63
CA GLU A 29 5.63 12.59 0.69
C GLU A 29 4.46 11.98 1.41
N TYR A 30 3.85 10.99 0.81
CA TYR A 30 2.75 10.28 1.44
C TYR A 30 2.48 8.97 0.68
N VAL A 31 1.69 8.12 1.32
CA VAL A 31 1.32 6.81 0.77
C VAL A 31 -0.20 6.74 0.67
N LEU A 32 -0.68 6.18 -0.43
CA LEU A 32 -2.12 6.00 -0.68
C LEU A 32 -2.40 4.53 -0.91
N ILE A 33 -3.38 3.98 -0.21
CA ILE A 33 -3.77 2.58 -0.29
C ILE A 33 -5.06 2.46 -1.09
N ASP A 34 -5.09 1.52 -2.03
CA ASP A 34 -6.27 1.28 -2.85
C ASP A 34 -6.49 -0.22 -3.02
N LYS A 35 -7.66 -0.68 -2.59
CA LYS A 35 -8.03 -2.09 -2.75
C LYS A 35 -8.69 -2.27 -4.12
N LEU A 36 -8.14 -3.15 -4.94
CA LEU A 36 -8.55 -3.31 -6.33
C LEU A 36 -9.65 -4.35 -6.53
N GLY A 37 -10.04 -5.06 -5.48
CA GLY A 37 -11.07 -6.08 -5.58
C GLY A 37 -10.91 -7.08 -4.44
N SER A 38 -11.65 -8.18 -4.49
CA SER A 38 -11.47 -9.26 -3.51
C SER A 38 -12.13 -10.54 -4.00
N ALA A 39 -11.64 -11.67 -3.49
CA ALA A 39 -12.22 -12.98 -3.71
C ALA A 39 -12.23 -13.72 -2.37
N GLU A 40 -13.35 -14.33 -2.04
CA GLU A 40 -13.60 -14.94 -0.75
C GLU A 40 -13.72 -16.46 -0.88
N ASN A 41 -13.16 -17.19 0.07
CA ASN A 41 -13.24 -18.64 0.09
C ASN A 41 -13.06 -19.11 1.53
N ASP A 42 -14.14 -19.66 2.13
CA ASP A 42 -14.12 -20.28 3.47
C ASP A 42 -13.53 -19.34 4.55
N PHE A 43 -14.08 -18.12 4.65
CA PHE A 43 -13.65 -17.12 5.64
C PHE A 43 -12.25 -16.55 5.38
N ILE A 44 -11.62 -16.96 4.29
CA ILE A 44 -10.34 -16.40 3.88
C ILE A 44 -10.58 -15.56 2.64
N THR A 45 -10.13 -14.34 2.69
CA THR A 45 -10.30 -13.40 1.58
C THR A 45 -8.94 -13.04 1.00
N SER A 46 -8.85 -12.99 -0.32
CA SER A 46 -7.68 -12.50 -1.02
C SER A 46 -8.05 -11.23 -1.76
N ALA A 47 -7.19 -10.24 -1.67
CA ALA A 47 -7.43 -8.97 -2.35
C ALA A 47 -6.14 -8.41 -2.90
N PRO A 48 -6.15 -7.90 -4.14
CA PRO A 48 -5.03 -7.11 -4.64
C PRO A 48 -5.12 -5.71 -4.03
N ILE A 49 -4.02 -5.29 -3.39
CA ILE A 49 -3.92 -4.00 -2.74
C ILE A 49 -2.83 -3.21 -3.44
N ALA A 50 -3.18 -2.07 -4.01
CA ALA A 50 -2.20 -1.16 -4.60
C ALA A 50 -1.76 -0.17 -3.54
N VAL A 51 -0.45 0.03 -3.42
CA VAL A 51 0.10 1.02 -2.50
C VAL A 51 0.92 1.99 -3.34
N GLN A 52 0.49 3.24 -3.36
CA GLN A 52 1.13 4.28 -4.16
C GLN A 52 2.01 5.14 -3.25
N SER A 53 3.26 5.32 -3.65
CA SER A 53 4.25 6.09 -2.90
C SER A 53 4.54 7.39 -3.65
N TYR A 54 4.16 8.51 -3.06
CA TYR A 54 4.34 9.83 -3.65
C TYR A 54 5.51 10.55 -3.01
N SER A 55 6.27 11.28 -3.82
CA SER A 55 7.37 12.09 -3.33
C SER A 55 7.60 13.29 -4.24
N ALA A 56 8.43 14.22 -3.80
CA ALA A 56 8.79 15.40 -4.57
C ALA A 56 9.75 15.08 -5.72
N SER A 57 10.34 13.88 -5.74
CA SER A 57 11.26 13.45 -6.79
C SER A 57 11.00 11.99 -7.12
N LEU A 58 11.43 11.58 -8.32
CA LEU A 58 11.32 10.18 -8.72
C LEU A 58 12.15 9.27 -7.81
N TYR A 59 13.35 9.71 -7.47
CA TYR A 59 14.21 8.96 -6.57
C TYR A 59 13.55 8.77 -5.20
N GLY A 60 12.95 9.84 -4.68
CA GLY A 60 12.24 9.78 -3.39
C GLY A 60 11.05 8.85 -3.43
N ALA A 61 10.30 8.84 -4.55
CA ALA A 61 9.17 7.94 -4.70
C ALA A 61 9.62 6.49 -4.76
N ALA A 62 10.72 6.21 -5.47
CA ALA A 62 11.28 4.86 -5.56
C ALA A 62 11.78 4.38 -4.20
N GLU A 63 12.42 5.27 -3.45
CA GLU A 63 12.94 4.96 -2.11
C GLU A 63 11.79 4.66 -1.14
N LEU A 64 10.76 5.48 -1.18
CA LEU A 64 9.57 5.25 -0.35
C LEU A 64 8.89 3.92 -0.72
N ASN A 65 8.82 3.62 -2.02
CA ASN A 65 8.26 2.36 -2.49
C ASN A 65 9.04 1.16 -1.93
N ALA A 66 10.36 1.26 -1.85
CA ALA A 66 11.19 0.19 -1.27
C ALA A 66 10.86 -0.02 0.21
N LYS A 67 10.64 1.07 0.94
CA LYS A 67 10.25 0.99 2.35
C LYS A 67 8.87 0.38 2.51
N VAL A 68 7.94 0.73 1.61
CA VAL A 68 6.59 0.14 1.60
C VAL A 68 6.68 -1.37 1.37
N LYS A 69 7.47 -1.80 0.39
CA LYS A 69 7.59 -3.23 0.10
C LYS A 69 8.15 -3.99 1.29
N LYS A 70 9.13 -3.42 1.97
CA LYS A 70 9.70 -4.05 3.16
C LYS A 70 8.66 -4.16 4.28
N ALA A 71 7.94 -3.06 4.54
CA ALA A 71 6.91 -3.05 5.58
C ALA A 71 5.80 -4.03 5.27
N MET A 72 5.37 -4.09 4.01
CA MET A 72 4.30 -5.02 3.62
C MET A 72 4.73 -6.47 3.74
N SER A 73 6.00 -6.78 3.44
CA SER A 73 6.49 -8.16 3.58
C SER A 73 6.47 -8.62 5.04
N GLU A 74 6.52 -7.69 5.97
CA GLU A 74 6.50 -7.98 7.40
C GLU A 74 5.09 -7.96 8.00
N SER A 75 4.08 -7.63 7.19
CA SER A 75 2.72 -7.44 7.69
C SER A 75 2.07 -8.73 8.18
N VAL A 76 2.57 -9.88 7.74
CA VAL A 76 2.04 -11.18 8.20
C VAL A 76 2.26 -11.39 9.70
N SER A 77 3.20 -10.67 10.29
CA SER A 77 3.50 -10.81 11.72
C SER A 77 2.41 -10.25 12.62
N GLN A 78 1.51 -9.42 12.10
CA GLN A 78 0.47 -8.82 12.92
C GLN A 78 -0.78 -9.70 13.09
N GLY A 79 -0.81 -10.86 12.47
CA GLY A 79 -1.81 -11.89 12.77
C GLY A 79 -3.04 -11.93 11.91
N ASP A 80 -3.53 -10.79 11.45
CA ASP A 80 -4.74 -10.76 10.61
C ASP A 80 -4.45 -11.10 9.16
N ILE A 81 -3.19 -10.97 8.75
CA ILE A 81 -2.76 -11.23 7.38
C ILE A 81 -2.02 -12.55 7.33
N CYS A 82 -2.53 -13.48 6.50
CA CYS A 82 -1.93 -14.81 6.35
C CYS A 82 -0.79 -14.79 5.34
N ARG A 83 -0.90 -13.95 4.32
CA ARG A 83 0.06 -13.92 3.23
C ARG A 83 0.03 -12.54 2.58
N CYS A 84 1.19 -12.05 2.22
CA CYS A 84 1.31 -10.80 1.47
C CYS A 84 2.44 -10.97 0.47
N ALA A 85 2.10 -10.95 -0.81
CA ALA A 85 3.06 -11.14 -1.90
C ALA A 85 3.02 -9.96 -2.85
N CYS A 86 4.16 -9.36 -3.12
CA CYS A 86 4.25 -8.29 -4.11
C CYS A 86 4.19 -8.92 -5.50
N THR A 87 3.18 -8.57 -6.27
CA THR A 87 2.98 -9.12 -7.61
C THR A 87 3.52 -8.21 -8.70
N SER A 88 3.62 -6.92 -8.42
CA SER A 88 4.20 -5.97 -9.38
C SER A 88 4.61 -4.70 -8.66
N ASP A 89 5.58 -4.01 -9.20
CA ASP A 89 5.95 -2.70 -8.69
C ASP A 89 6.61 -1.93 -9.83
N TYR A 90 6.23 -0.67 -9.99
CA TYR A 90 6.65 0.09 -11.15
C TYR A 90 6.47 1.60 -10.92
N ASN A 91 7.16 2.37 -11.76
CA ASN A 91 7.02 3.82 -11.80
C ASN A 91 5.63 4.15 -12.39
N TYR A 92 4.83 4.86 -11.61
CA TYR A 92 3.47 5.20 -12.00
C TYR A 92 3.26 6.72 -12.04
N THR A 93 4.34 7.45 -12.30
CA THR A 93 4.33 8.91 -12.31
C THR A 93 3.40 9.46 -13.37
N ASP A 94 2.59 10.44 -12.97
CA ASP A 94 1.78 11.21 -13.91
C ASP A 94 2.70 12.21 -14.59
N THR A 95 3.00 11.96 -15.86
CA THR A 95 3.95 12.79 -16.60
C THR A 95 3.42 14.19 -16.91
N GLU A 96 2.11 14.37 -16.91
CA GLU A 96 1.52 15.68 -17.18
C GLU A 96 1.65 16.62 -15.99
N THR A 97 1.33 16.13 -14.79
CA THR A 97 1.39 16.92 -13.57
C THR A 97 2.72 16.81 -12.85
N LYS A 98 3.57 15.87 -13.28
CA LYS A 98 4.86 15.56 -12.66
C LYS A 98 4.73 15.21 -11.19
N ARG A 99 3.66 14.50 -10.87
CA ARG A 99 3.49 13.95 -9.53
C ARG A 99 4.18 12.60 -9.51
N TYR A 100 5.39 12.63 -8.96
CA TYR A 100 6.23 11.42 -8.92
C TYR A 100 5.64 10.40 -7.97
N ARG A 101 5.39 9.20 -8.49
CA ARG A 101 4.87 8.11 -7.67
C ARG A 101 5.29 6.76 -8.21
N TYR A 102 5.46 5.82 -7.30
CA TYR A 102 5.60 4.41 -7.62
C TYR A 102 4.35 3.69 -7.14
N GLN A 103 4.02 2.60 -7.79
CA GLN A 103 2.92 1.75 -7.34
C GLN A 103 3.40 0.33 -7.18
N ALA A 104 3.18 -0.25 -6.01
CA ALA A 104 3.39 -1.66 -5.76
C ALA A 104 2.03 -2.30 -5.54
N VAL A 105 1.81 -3.47 -6.14
CA VAL A 105 0.57 -4.21 -5.98
C VAL A 105 0.89 -5.48 -5.21
N PHE A 106 0.11 -5.73 -4.15
CA PHE A 106 0.30 -6.88 -3.29
C PHE A 106 -0.94 -7.75 -3.31
N ASP A 107 -0.73 -9.05 -3.42
CA ASP A 107 -1.82 -10.00 -3.23
C ASP A 107 -1.83 -10.34 -1.75
N VAL A 108 -2.88 -9.90 -1.05
CA VAL A 108 -2.98 -10.02 0.40
C VAL A 108 -4.08 -11.03 0.73
N THR A 109 -3.72 -12.05 1.50
CA THR A 109 -4.68 -13.04 1.98
C THR A 109 -4.84 -12.82 3.48
N TYR A 110 -6.09 -12.72 3.92
CA TYR A 110 -6.37 -12.37 5.30
C TYR A 110 -7.65 -13.05 5.78
N TYR A 111 -7.81 -13.10 7.11
CA TYR A 111 -9.03 -13.62 7.71
C TYR A 111 -10.07 -12.51 7.75
N ASP A 112 -11.24 -12.80 7.19
CA ASP A 112 -12.35 -11.86 7.21
C ASP A 112 -13.32 -12.33 8.28
N GLU A 113 -13.41 -11.58 9.36
CA GLU A 113 -14.18 -11.96 10.54
C GLU A 113 -15.59 -11.37 10.54
N GLU A 114 -16.14 -11.16 9.42
CA GLU A 114 -17.50 -10.66 9.36
C GLU A 114 -18.53 -11.69 9.80
#